data_ef4db83ca84fafdf2e0f367cc6d4edca
#
_entry.id   ef4db83ca84fafdf2e0f367cc6d4edca
#
_cell.length_a   1.000
_cell.length_b   1.000
_cell.length_c   1.000
_cell.angle_alpha   90.00
_cell.angle_beta   90.00
_cell.angle_gamma   90.00
#
_symmetry.space_group_name_H-M   'P 1'
#
loop_
_entity.id
_entity.type
_entity.pdbx_description
1 polymer ?
#
loop_
_entity_poly.entity_id
_entity_poly.type
_entity_poly.pdbx_seq_one_letter_code
_entity_poly.pdbx_strand_id
1 'polypeptide(L)'
;MSLQFHNQLSRKIDLFTPQTEGRVSLYTCGPTVYNYLHVGNWTAYIYWDTLVRVLQANDYTVDRVMNITDVGHLVSDADDGEDKLEKGAKREGKTAWEVAAFYTEDFLRGMDRLGLIAPTHIAKATDYITEQLNLVRTLKEKGFTYEIDDGIYFDTAKFPSYADFAELDLEAQKAGARVEFNIEKRNPSDFALWKFTPNGETRDMEWETPIDLVEPIASKLEETSAARVSAAADATETRSEAVSDSLGSDRATAYRMGFPGWHLECSAMAMSLLGETLDLHTGGIDHIPVHHTNEIAQSEAATGKVFAHYWMHNNHLKVNGTKISKSLDNGYTLDDLQAKGYSPMEFRMFVLQSHYRSEGNFTFENLDAAKNRLRNWRNSAALRHQTHDRLRDDNEKSTDEASVSLYASSQALVEALSNDLDTPTGFAIIDDAFSRIEGINIEDVHQHSLTSFLETIDQLLGLQLRDTTKDITDDIKRLILERERAREAKDWKAADHLRAAIEKSGITVRDTAHGSIWEYTA
;
A
#
# COMPACT_ATOMS: atom_id res chain seq x y z
N MET A 1 19.94 -14.82 -8.76
CA MET A 1 19.39 -14.13 -9.96
C MET A 1 19.56 -12.62 -9.78
N SER A 2 19.57 -11.84 -10.84
CA SER A 2 19.67 -10.37 -10.69
C SER A 2 18.26 -9.81 -10.46
N LEU A 3 18.03 -9.27 -9.27
CA LEU A 3 16.79 -8.57 -8.94
C LEU A 3 16.83 -7.15 -9.48
N GLN A 4 15.78 -6.70 -10.14
CA GLN A 4 15.73 -5.37 -10.74
C GLN A 4 14.33 -4.76 -10.67
N PHE A 5 14.24 -3.42 -10.52
CA PHE A 5 12.99 -2.70 -10.37
C PHE A 5 13.01 -1.39 -11.15
N HIS A 6 11.85 -0.97 -11.62
CA HIS A 6 11.72 0.39 -12.12
C HIS A 6 11.86 1.39 -10.96
N ASN A 7 12.85 2.27 -11.10
CA ASN A 7 13.15 3.29 -10.11
C ASN A 7 12.73 4.67 -10.63
N GLN A 8 11.87 5.37 -9.88
CA GLN A 8 11.40 6.71 -10.28
C GLN A 8 12.54 7.74 -10.34
N LEU A 9 13.58 7.60 -9.53
CA LEU A 9 14.73 8.50 -9.57
C LEU A 9 15.45 8.46 -10.93
N SER A 10 15.72 7.28 -11.46
CA SER A 10 16.38 7.08 -12.75
C SER A 10 15.40 7.02 -13.93
N ARG A 11 14.11 6.75 -13.66
CA ARG A 11 13.04 6.44 -14.63
C ARG A 11 13.36 5.24 -15.52
N LYS A 12 14.13 4.30 -14.98
CA LYS A 12 14.59 3.09 -15.66
C LYS A 12 14.42 1.87 -14.76
N ILE A 13 14.55 0.70 -15.35
CA ILE A 13 14.72 -0.53 -14.57
C ILE A 13 16.19 -0.59 -14.15
N ASP A 14 16.42 -0.50 -12.86
CA ASP A 14 17.74 -0.54 -12.24
C ASP A 14 17.97 -1.88 -11.56
N LEU A 15 19.22 -2.37 -11.59
CA LEU A 15 19.62 -3.50 -10.78
C LEU A 15 19.52 -3.13 -9.31
N PHE A 16 18.80 -3.95 -8.55
CA PHE A 16 18.64 -3.72 -7.10
C PHE A 16 19.90 -4.13 -6.34
N THR A 17 20.41 -3.21 -5.54
CA THR A 17 21.52 -3.45 -4.63
C THR A 17 21.21 -2.78 -3.28
N PRO A 18 20.98 -3.54 -2.20
CA PRO A 18 20.70 -2.96 -0.89
C PRO A 18 21.96 -2.36 -0.27
N GLN A 19 21.78 -1.44 0.68
CA GLN A 19 22.87 -0.83 1.46
C GLN A 19 23.60 -1.85 2.34
N THR A 20 22.85 -2.82 2.84
CA THR A 20 23.38 -3.90 3.68
C THR A 20 23.12 -5.23 3.00
N GLU A 21 24.18 -6.01 2.76
CA GLU A 21 24.06 -7.32 2.13
C GLU A 21 23.07 -8.22 2.87
N GLY A 22 22.12 -8.81 2.12
CA GLY A 22 21.09 -9.71 2.65
C GLY A 22 19.95 -9.03 3.43
N ARG A 23 19.95 -7.70 3.58
CA ARG A 23 18.89 -6.95 4.29
C ARG A 23 18.39 -5.79 3.43
N VAL A 24 17.09 -5.55 3.52
CA VAL A 24 16.41 -4.46 2.80
C VAL A 24 15.58 -3.64 3.77
N SER A 25 15.83 -2.34 3.83
CA SER A 25 14.99 -1.36 4.50
C SER A 25 13.91 -0.88 3.53
N LEU A 26 12.64 -1.13 3.87
CA LEU A 26 11.49 -0.81 3.02
C LEU A 26 10.48 0.05 3.78
N TYR A 27 10.16 1.22 3.26
CA TYR A 27 9.03 2.01 3.74
C TYR A 27 7.86 1.95 2.75
N THR A 28 6.69 1.60 3.24
CA THR A 28 5.45 1.53 2.45
C THR A 28 4.47 2.55 2.99
N CYS A 29 4.05 3.52 2.18
CA CYS A 29 2.98 4.43 2.56
C CYS A 29 1.72 3.67 2.91
N GLY A 30 1.25 3.86 4.14
CA GLY A 30 0.05 3.25 4.68
C GLY A 30 -1.20 4.12 4.52
N PRO A 31 -2.33 3.73 5.11
CA PRO A 31 -3.59 4.44 4.93
C PRO A 31 -3.73 5.66 5.85
N THR A 32 -4.51 6.65 5.38
CA THR A 32 -5.16 7.60 6.28
C THR A 32 -6.47 7.01 6.77
N VAL A 33 -6.59 6.82 8.08
CA VAL A 33 -7.64 5.99 8.70
C VAL A 33 -8.88 6.81 9.09
N TYR A 34 -9.59 7.36 8.12
CA TYR A 34 -10.83 8.13 8.31
C TYR A 34 -12.06 7.52 7.63
N ASN A 35 -11.89 6.44 6.86
CA ASN A 35 -12.94 5.74 6.13
C ASN A 35 -12.48 4.33 5.75
N TYR A 36 -13.41 3.47 5.34
CA TYR A 36 -13.09 2.17 4.76
C TYR A 36 -12.23 2.31 3.50
N LEU A 37 -11.26 1.42 3.35
CA LEU A 37 -10.48 1.35 2.13
C LEU A 37 -11.29 0.68 1.02
N HIS A 38 -11.20 1.26 -0.16
CA HIS A 38 -11.82 0.70 -1.37
C HIS A 38 -10.81 -0.13 -2.19
N VAL A 39 -11.30 -0.85 -3.20
CA VAL A 39 -10.51 -1.71 -4.10
C VAL A 39 -9.27 -1.01 -4.66
N GLY A 40 -9.34 0.30 -4.98
CA GLY A 40 -8.20 1.05 -5.48
C GLY A 40 -7.06 1.19 -4.46
N ASN A 41 -7.38 1.36 -3.17
CA ASN A 41 -6.37 1.42 -2.11
C ASN A 41 -5.73 0.04 -1.89
N TRP A 42 -6.55 -1.02 -1.79
CA TRP A 42 -6.07 -2.37 -1.57
C TRP A 42 -5.16 -2.89 -2.69
N THR A 43 -5.34 -2.40 -3.92
CA THR A 43 -4.47 -2.73 -5.06
C THR A 43 -3.00 -2.41 -4.77
N ALA A 44 -2.71 -1.24 -4.19
CA ALA A 44 -1.34 -0.87 -3.81
C ALA A 44 -0.73 -1.84 -2.79
N TYR A 45 -1.48 -2.18 -1.73
CA TYR A 45 -0.98 -3.08 -0.68
C TYR A 45 -0.74 -4.51 -1.19
N ILE A 46 -1.53 -4.98 -2.15
CA ILE A 46 -1.31 -6.29 -2.80
C ILE A 46 0.00 -6.27 -3.60
N TYR A 47 0.29 -5.21 -4.35
CA TYR A 47 1.54 -5.11 -5.11
C TYR A 47 2.76 -5.01 -4.17
N TRP A 48 2.66 -4.23 -3.09
CA TRP A 48 3.76 -4.09 -2.13
C TRP A 48 3.96 -5.34 -1.26
N ASP A 49 2.93 -6.13 -1.05
CA ASP A 49 3.07 -7.48 -0.48
C ASP A 49 3.82 -8.41 -1.44
N THR A 50 3.53 -8.33 -2.75
CA THR A 50 4.26 -9.10 -3.77
C THR A 50 5.73 -8.69 -3.82
N LEU A 51 6.06 -7.40 -3.69
CA LEU A 51 7.44 -6.93 -3.58
C LEU A 51 8.16 -7.58 -2.39
N VAL A 52 7.54 -7.58 -1.21
CA VAL A 52 8.11 -8.22 -0.01
C VAL A 52 8.35 -9.72 -0.24
N ARG A 53 7.39 -10.42 -0.85
CA ARG A 53 7.50 -11.84 -1.19
C ARG A 53 8.64 -12.12 -2.16
N VAL A 54 8.79 -11.29 -3.18
CA VAL A 54 9.88 -11.42 -4.17
C VAL A 54 11.24 -11.15 -3.52
N LEU A 55 11.35 -10.13 -2.66
CA LEU A 55 12.57 -9.89 -1.89
C LEU A 55 12.95 -11.09 -1.02
N GLN A 56 11.98 -11.65 -0.29
CA GLN A 56 12.20 -12.84 0.56
C GLN A 56 12.55 -14.08 -0.25
N ALA A 57 11.94 -14.27 -1.44
CA ALA A 57 12.26 -15.37 -2.34
C ALA A 57 13.67 -15.25 -2.98
N ASN A 58 14.27 -14.07 -2.93
CA ASN A 58 15.66 -13.80 -3.30
C ASN A 58 16.59 -13.70 -2.08
N ASP A 59 16.21 -14.35 -0.96
CA ASP A 59 17.00 -14.50 0.27
C ASP A 59 17.26 -13.19 1.04
N TYR A 60 16.48 -12.12 0.80
CA TYR A 60 16.58 -10.91 1.58
C TYR A 60 15.71 -10.96 2.85
N THR A 61 16.27 -10.53 3.96
CA THR A 61 15.49 -10.15 5.15
C THR A 61 14.96 -8.72 4.96
N VAL A 62 13.65 -8.57 4.97
CA VAL A 62 13.00 -7.27 4.74
C VAL A 62 12.59 -6.66 6.07
N ASP A 63 13.17 -5.51 6.39
CA ASP A 63 12.75 -4.66 7.50
C ASP A 63 11.76 -3.63 6.96
N ARG A 64 10.46 -3.94 7.09
CA ARG A 64 9.37 -3.17 6.51
C ARG A 64 8.67 -2.32 7.55
N VAL A 65 8.65 -1.01 7.32
CA VAL A 65 7.80 -0.06 8.04
C VAL A 65 6.59 0.30 7.18
N MET A 66 5.42 0.34 7.79
CA MET A 66 4.20 0.88 7.21
C MET A 66 3.58 1.87 8.20
N ASN A 67 3.30 3.08 7.75
CA ASN A 67 2.63 4.05 8.60
C ASN A 67 1.11 3.80 8.68
N ILE A 68 0.52 4.32 9.75
CA ILE A 68 -0.90 4.61 9.86
C ILE A 68 -1.00 6.12 10.09
N THR A 69 -1.54 6.83 9.14
CA THR A 69 -1.86 8.24 9.29
C THR A 69 -3.15 8.36 10.09
N ASP A 70 -3.00 8.38 11.39
CA ASP A 70 -4.07 8.46 12.39
C ASP A 70 -4.23 9.85 13.00
N VAL A 71 -3.61 10.86 12.39
CA VAL A 71 -3.79 12.27 12.71
C VAL A 71 -4.59 12.97 11.60
N GLY A 72 -5.31 14.01 11.95
CA GLY A 72 -6.15 14.72 11.01
C GLY A 72 -5.36 15.54 9.98
N HIS A 73 -5.67 15.32 8.71
CA HIS A 73 -5.13 16.08 7.59
C HIS A 73 -6.21 16.87 6.88
N LEU A 74 -5.83 18.04 6.38
CA LEU A 74 -6.70 18.85 5.55
C LEU A 74 -7.07 18.16 4.24
N VAL A 75 -8.23 18.49 3.68
CA VAL A 75 -8.82 17.75 2.54
C VAL A 75 -8.00 17.88 1.27
N SER A 76 -7.33 19.03 1.08
CA SER A 76 -6.55 19.31 -0.14
C SER A 76 -5.06 19.01 0.04
N ASP A 77 -4.40 18.63 -1.05
CA ASP A 77 -2.94 18.49 -1.12
C ASP A 77 -2.22 19.87 -1.00
N ALA A 78 -2.99 20.97 -0.98
CA ALA A 78 -2.51 22.34 -0.80
C ALA A 78 -2.53 22.80 0.68
N ASP A 79 -2.71 21.90 1.63
CA ASP A 79 -2.82 22.16 3.07
C ASP A 79 -4.02 23.04 3.48
N ASP A 80 -5.11 23.00 2.69
CA ASP A 80 -6.34 23.77 2.92
C ASP A 80 -7.57 22.87 3.09
N GLY A 81 -8.60 23.38 3.76
CA GLY A 81 -9.92 22.75 3.90
C GLY A 81 -10.16 22.10 5.26
N GLU A 82 -11.26 21.33 5.37
CA GLU A 82 -11.63 20.63 6.60
C GLU A 82 -10.74 19.40 6.85
N ASP A 83 -10.49 19.12 8.12
CA ASP A 83 -9.82 17.91 8.55
C ASP A 83 -10.63 16.65 8.23
N LYS A 84 -10.00 15.67 7.58
CA LYS A 84 -10.65 14.39 7.16
C LYS A 84 -11.11 13.57 8.35
N LEU A 85 -10.32 13.48 9.42
CA LEU A 85 -10.65 12.71 10.63
C LEU A 85 -11.74 13.40 11.45
N GLU A 86 -11.64 14.72 11.68
CA GLU A 86 -12.67 15.47 12.36
C GLU A 86 -14.02 15.47 11.63
N LYS A 87 -13.98 15.52 10.28
CA LYS A 87 -15.17 15.35 9.46
C LYS A 87 -15.79 13.97 9.61
N GLY A 88 -14.95 12.92 9.69
CA GLY A 88 -15.37 11.56 10.01
C GLY A 88 -16.00 11.47 11.40
N ALA A 89 -15.36 12.06 12.39
CA ALA A 89 -15.81 12.11 13.77
C ALA A 89 -17.20 12.77 13.91
N LYS A 90 -17.37 13.94 13.31
CA LYS A 90 -18.67 14.63 13.27
C LYS A 90 -19.77 13.81 12.59
N ARG A 91 -19.44 13.15 11.47
CA ARG A 91 -20.38 12.28 10.73
C ARG A 91 -20.85 11.09 11.59
N GLU A 92 -19.98 10.51 12.40
CA GLU A 92 -20.23 9.29 13.17
C GLU A 92 -20.63 9.55 14.62
N GLY A 93 -20.56 10.80 15.08
CA GLY A 93 -20.84 11.17 16.46
C GLY A 93 -19.80 10.61 17.44
N LYS A 94 -18.55 10.49 16.99
CA LYS A 94 -17.39 9.98 17.72
C LYS A 94 -16.29 11.03 17.82
N THR A 95 -15.26 10.76 18.62
CA THR A 95 -14.01 11.54 18.61
C THR A 95 -13.12 11.13 17.42
N ALA A 96 -12.17 12.00 17.02
CA ALA A 96 -11.20 11.68 15.99
C ALA A 96 -10.37 10.43 16.36
N TRP A 97 -10.03 10.28 17.65
CA TRP A 97 -9.33 9.10 18.19
C TRP A 97 -10.10 7.80 18.00
N GLU A 98 -11.40 7.80 18.28
CA GLU A 98 -12.26 6.62 18.11
C GLU A 98 -12.43 6.25 16.64
N VAL A 99 -12.51 7.24 15.75
CA VAL A 99 -12.57 7.02 14.29
C VAL A 99 -11.27 6.43 13.78
N ALA A 100 -10.13 7.02 14.16
CA ALA A 100 -8.81 6.53 13.78
C ALA A 100 -8.57 5.09 14.26
N ALA A 101 -8.92 4.78 15.51
CA ALA A 101 -8.80 3.43 16.08
C ALA A 101 -9.66 2.41 15.31
N PHE A 102 -10.91 2.75 15.04
CA PHE A 102 -11.85 1.87 14.33
C PHE A 102 -11.36 1.52 12.92
N TYR A 103 -10.97 2.52 12.11
CA TYR A 103 -10.52 2.26 10.74
C TYR A 103 -9.11 1.66 10.69
N THR A 104 -8.27 1.88 11.71
CA THR A 104 -7.01 1.14 11.86
C THR A 104 -7.26 -0.36 12.03
N GLU A 105 -8.17 -0.75 12.92
CA GLU A 105 -8.54 -2.16 13.10
C GLU A 105 -9.15 -2.77 11.85
N ASP A 106 -9.98 -2.01 11.14
CA ASP A 106 -10.57 -2.45 9.87
C ASP A 106 -9.50 -2.71 8.81
N PHE A 107 -8.53 -1.81 8.69
CA PHE A 107 -7.38 -1.98 7.80
C PHE A 107 -6.58 -3.25 8.14
N LEU A 108 -6.25 -3.47 9.40
CA LEU A 108 -5.49 -4.64 9.83
C LEU A 108 -6.25 -5.95 9.53
N ARG A 109 -7.58 -5.98 9.77
CA ARG A 109 -8.43 -7.11 9.36
C ARG A 109 -8.43 -7.32 7.85
N GLY A 110 -8.46 -6.23 7.07
CA GLY A 110 -8.40 -6.29 5.61
C GLY A 110 -7.09 -6.88 5.11
N MET A 111 -5.95 -6.52 5.73
CA MET A 111 -4.65 -7.12 5.45
C MET A 111 -4.66 -8.64 5.67
N ASP A 112 -5.18 -9.10 6.80
CA ASP A 112 -5.29 -10.53 7.13
C ASP A 112 -6.17 -11.27 6.11
N ARG A 113 -7.35 -10.72 5.79
CA ARG A 113 -8.28 -11.28 4.79
C ARG A 113 -7.67 -11.42 3.40
N LEU A 114 -6.77 -10.51 3.02
CA LEU A 114 -6.04 -10.54 1.76
C LEU A 114 -4.77 -11.39 1.82
N GLY A 115 -4.41 -11.94 2.98
CA GLY A 115 -3.20 -12.73 3.19
C GLY A 115 -1.92 -11.91 2.97
N LEU A 116 -1.94 -10.61 3.34
CA LEU A 116 -0.76 -9.75 3.24
C LEU A 116 0.21 -10.05 4.37
N ILE A 117 1.50 -10.07 4.06
CA ILE A 117 2.56 -10.20 5.07
C ILE A 117 2.53 -8.96 5.97
N ALA A 118 2.44 -9.18 7.28
CA ALA A 118 2.51 -8.07 8.23
C ALA A 118 3.86 -7.34 8.11
N PRO A 119 3.88 -6.00 8.14
CA PRO A 119 5.13 -5.25 8.22
C PRO A 119 5.85 -5.51 9.55
N THR A 120 7.17 -5.32 9.57
CA THR A 120 7.98 -5.42 10.79
C THR A 120 7.53 -4.40 11.84
N HIS A 121 7.19 -3.19 11.36
CA HIS A 121 6.70 -2.10 12.19
C HIS A 121 5.47 -1.46 11.55
N ILE A 122 4.41 -1.32 12.36
CA ILE A 122 3.28 -0.45 12.05
C ILE A 122 3.46 0.81 12.90
N ALA A 123 3.71 1.95 12.25
CA ALA A 123 4.01 3.22 12.89
C ALA A 123 2.78 4.15 12.79
N LYS A 124 2.17 4.50 13.92
CA LYS A 124 1.10 5.48 13.96
C LYS A 124 1.68 6.89 14.03
N ALA A 125 1.20 7.81 13.22
CA ALA A 125 1.71 9.18 13.19
C ALA A 125 1.62 9.88 14.57
N THR A 126 0.57 9.58 15.34
CA THR A 126 0.38 10.11 16.70
C THR A 126 1.41 9.63 17.72
N ASP A 127 2.04 8.47 17.49
CA ASP A 127 3.08 7.94 18.38
C ASP A 127 4.47 8.59 18.13
N TYR A 128 4.63 9.36 17.03
CA TYR A 128 5.90 9.94 16.57
C TYR A 128 5.90 11.48 16.54
N ILE A 129 5.06 12.13 17.33
CA ILE A 129 4.97 13.60 17.38
C ILE A 129 6.31 14.23 17.78
N THR A 130 7.04 13.63 18.71
CA THR A 130 8.36 14.10 19.14
C THR A 130 9.37 14.09 18.00
N GLU A 131 9.42 13.02 17.24
CA GLU A 131 10.31 12.84 16.08
C GLU A 131 9.96 13.84 14.96
N GLN A 132 8.68 14.07 14.73
CA GLN A 132 8.18 15.07 13.78
C GLN A 132 8.60 16.48 14.19
N LEU A 133 8.41 16.87 15.44
CA LEU A 133 8.84 18.17 15.95
C LEU A 133 10.38 18.32 15.93
N ASN A 134 11.14 17.24 16.16
CA ASN A 134 12.59 17.25 16.05
C ASN A 134 13.05 17.46 14.59
N LEU A 135 12.33 16.88 13.64
CA LEU A 135 12.61 17.11 12.20
C LEU A 135 12.34 18.57 11.82
N VAL A 136 11.23 19.16 12.29
CA VAL A 136 10.94 20.61 12.10
C VAL A 136 12.07 21.46 12.70
N ARG A 137 12.54 21.13 13.92
CA ARG A 137 13.64 21.84 14.59
C ARG A 137 14.93 21.78 13.76
N THR A 138 15.30 20.60 13.26
CA THR A 138 16.48 20.42 12.42
C THR A 138 16.39 21.25 11.14
N LEU A 139 15.22 21.26 10.48
CA LEU A 139 14.98 22.06 9.29
C LEU A 139 15.04 23.56 9.58
N LYS A 140 14.51 24.01 10.72
CA LYS A 140 14.58 25.41 11.17
C LYS A 140 16.03 25.84 11.43
N GLU A 141 16.80 25.06 12.17
CA GLU A 141 18.22 25.32 12.45
C GLU A 141 19.06 25.44 11.18
N LYS A 142 18.73 24.63 10.15
CA LYS A 142 19.38 24.67 8.84
C LYS A 142 18.82 25.76 7.91
N GLY A 143 17.78 26.48 8.34
CA GLY A 143 17.22 27.63 7.64
C GLY A 143 16.29 27.28 6.48
N PHE A 144 15.72 26.07 6.43
CA PHE A 144 14.77 25.63 5.40
C PHE A 144 13.32 25.98 5.72
N THR A 145 13.03 26.59 6.87
CA THR A 145 11.66 26.89 7.29
C THR A 145 11.40 28.37 7.41
N TYR A 146 10.13 28.73 7.41
CA TYR A 146 9.61 30.03 7.82
C TYR A 146 8.24 29.86 8.47
N GLU A 147 7.83 30.85 9.26
CA GLU A 147 6.54 30.87 9.96
C GLU A 147 5.60 31.86 9.29
N ILE A 148 4.33 31.46 9.13
CA ILE A 148 3.20 32.31 8.77
C ILE A 148 2.09 32.16 9.81
N ASP A 149 0.97 32.84 9.66
CA ASP A 149 -0.07 32.89 10.70
C ASP A 149 -0.67 31.50 11.02
N ASP A 150 -0.72 30.59 10.06
CA ASP A 150 -1.35 29.29 10.20
C ASP A 150 -0.37 28.12 10.39
N GLY A 151 0.96 28.35 10.41
CA GLY A 151 1.91 27.26 10.61
C GLY A 151 3.37 27.55 10.28
N ILE A 152 4.18 26.49 10.38
CA ILE A 152 5.58 26.45 9.98
C ILE A 152 5.68 25.71 8.65
N TYR A 153 6.29 26.36 7.66
CA TYR A 153 6.35 25.89 6.29
C TYR A 153 7.79 25.60 5.85
N PHE A 154 7.93 24.65 4.94
CA PHE A 154 9.18 24.39 4.23
C PHE A 154 9.31 25.35 3.05
N ASP A 155 10.47 26.02 2.94
CA ASP A 155 10.81 26.95 1.86
C ASP A 155 11.45 26.16 0.71
N THR A 156 10.64 25.77 -0.27
CA THR A 156 11.08 24.94 -1.41
C THR A 156 12.14 25.62 -2.28
N ALA A 157 12.19 26.95 -2.30
CA ALA A 157 13.20 27.69 -3.05
C ALA A 157 14.62 27.49 -2.48
N LYS A 158 14.76 27.01 -1.25
CA LYS A 158 16.05 26.71 -0.61
C LYS A 158 16.55 25.29 -0.88
N PHE A 159 15.74 24.44 -1.54
CA PHE A 159 16.12 23.10 -1.97
C PHE A 159 16.19 23.01 -3.50
N PRO A 160 17.35 23.22 -4.13
CA PRO A 160 17.49 23.43 -5.57
C PRO A 160 16.95 22.28 -6.43
N SER A 161 17.03 21.03 -5.94
CA SER A 161 16.57 19.82 -6.64
C SER A 161 15.08 19.49 -6.39
N TYR A 162 14.29 20.40 -5.80
CA TYR A 162 12.90 20.14 -5.43
C TYR A 162 12.04 19.64 -6.61
N ALA A 163 12.25 20.20 -7.80
CA ALA A 163 11.46 19.84 -8.98
C ALA A 163 11.90 18.53 -9.67
N ASP A 164 13.10 18.02 -9.39
CA ASP A 164 13.77 17.00 -10.23
C ASP A 164 13.07 15.63 -10.18
N PHE A 165 12.61 15.22 -9.00
CA PHE A 165 12.00 13.90 -8.82
C PHE A 165 10.72 13.71 -9.64
N ALA A 166 9.86 14.71 -9.66
CA ALA A 166 8.57 14.68 -10.35
C ALA A 166 8.57 15.48 -11.66
N GLU A 167 9.72 16.07 -12.09
CA GLU A 167 9.82 16.97 -13.24
C GLU A 167 8.78 18.11 -13.19
N LEU A 168 8.67 18.75 -12.02
CA LEU A 168 7.67 19.79 -11.80
C LEU A 168 7.99 21.05 -12.61
N ASP A 169 6.99 21.57 -13.31
CA ASP A 169 7.04 22.90 -13.90
C ASP A 169 6.60 23.95 -12.86
N LEU A 170 7.57 24.43 -12.07
CA LEU A 170 7.31 25.41 -11.00
C LEU A 170 6.85 26.77 -11.55
N GLU A 171 7.20 27.12 -12.79
CA GLU A 171 6.74 28.36 -13.44
C GLU A 171 5.27 28.25 -13.84
N ALA A 172 4.86 27.10 -14.39
CA ALA A 172 3.44 26.84 -14.68
C ALA A 172 2.60 26.81 -13.42
N GLN A 173 3.10 26.28 -12.30
CA GLN A 173 2.43 26.32 -11.00
C GLN A 173 2.20 27.75 -10.52
N LYS A 174 3.21 28.62 -10.62
CA LYS A 174 3.07 30.06 -10.29
C LYS A 174 2.03 30.76 -11.18
N ALA A 175 1.99 30.43 -12.46
CA ALA A 175 1.03 30.99 -13.41
C ALA A 175 -0.40 30.48 -13.20
N GLY A 176 -0.56 29.21 -12.78
CA GLY A 176 -1.84 28.55 -12.50
C GLY A 176 -2.47 28.92 -11.13
N ALA A 177 -1.68 29.40 -10.19
CA ALA A 177 -2.08 29.73 -8.82
C ALA A 177 -3.05 30.95 -8.69
N ARG A 178 -3.84 31.25 -9.73
CA ARG A 178 -4.83 32.34 -9.70
C ARG A 178 -6.10 32.05 -8.89
N VAL A 179 -6.23 30.83 -8.34
CA VAL A 179 -7.39 30.42 -7.54
C VAL A 179 -6.89 29.87 -6.20
N GLU A 180 -7.18 30.59 -5.12
CA GLU A 180 -7.02 30.21 -3.70
C GLU A 180 -5.61 29.75 -3.25
N PHE A 181 -4.63 30.57 -3.48
CA PHE A 181 -3.29 30.45 -2.90
C PHE A 181 -3.23 31.24 -1.58
N ASN A 182 -2.71 30.62 -0.51
CA ASN A 182 -2.45 31.36 0.73
C ASN A 182 -1.39 32.42 0.45
N ILE A 183 -1.80 33.69 0.51
CA ILE A 183 -0.99 34.87 0.13
C ILE A 183 0.29 35.01 0.99
N GLU A 184 0.35 34.36 2.14
CA GLU A 184 1.49 34.42 3.05
C GLU A 184 2.59 33.42 2.67
N LYS A 185 2.28 32.37 1.86
CA LYS A 185 3.30 31.45 1.34
C LYS A 185 4.26 32.19 0.42
N ARG A 186 5.56 31.93 0.54
CA ARG A 186 6.60 32.51 -0.31
C ARG A 186 6.55 31.95 -1.73
N ASN A 187 6.28 30.67 -1.87
CA ASN A 187 6.12 29.96 -3.15
C ASN A 187 4.88 29.09 -3.13
N PRO A 188 4.19 28.87 -4.26
CA PRO A 188 3.05 27.95 -4.35
C PRO A 188 3.37 26.52 -3.93
N SER A 189 4.61 26.08 -4.18
CA SER A 189 5.12 24.74 -3.84
C SER A 189 5.48 24.56 -2.36
N ASP A 190 5.55 25.63 -1.57
CA ASP A 190 5.85 25.53 -0.15
C ASP A 190 4.75 24.75 0.57
N PHE A 191 5.12 23.89 1.49
CA PHE A 191 4.20 22.99 2.19
C PHE A 191 4.34 23.07 3.69
N ALA A 192 3.24 22.79 4.39
CA ALA A 192 3.21 22.83 5.84
C ALA A 192 4.00 21.68 6.46
N LEU A 193 4.87 22.00 7.40
CA LEU A 193 5.53 21.04 8.29
C LEU A 193 4.74 20.89 9.59
N TRP A 194 4.25 22.01 10.14
CA TRP A 194 3.45 22.05 11.36
C TRP A 194 2.39 23.13 11.24
N LYS A 195 1.12 22.74 11.35
CA LYS A 195 -0.02 23.68 11.28
C LYS A 195 -0.41 24.09 12.68
N PHE A 196 -0.80 25.36 12.83
CA PHE A 196 -1.34 25.85 14.09
C PHE A 196 -2.85 25.73 14.14
N THR A 197 -3.36 25.35 15.30
CA THR A 197 -4.81 25.43 15.56
C THR A 197 -5.24 26.90 15.60
N PRO A 198 -6.28 27.30 14.85
CA PRO A 198 -6.76 28.67 14.85
C PRO A 198 -7.16 29.15 16.25
N ASN A 199 -6.91 30.42 16.57
CA ASN A 199 -7.23 30.99 17.87
C ASN A 199 -8.73 30.86 18.18
N GLY A 200 -9.06 30.27 19.33
CA GLY A 200 -10.44 30.07 19.78
C GLY A 200 -11.10 28.80 19.26
N GLU A 201 -10.39 28.01 18.47
CA GLU A 201 -10.77 26.66 18.08
C GLU A 201 -10.04 25.63 18.94
N THR A 202 -10.59 24.43 19.03
CA THR A 202 -9.97 23.24 19.66
C THR A 202 -10.15 22.05 18.72
N ARG A 203 -9.15 21.20 18.68
CA ARG A 203 -9.16 19.97 17.89
C ARG A 203 -9.01 18.76 18.83
N ASP A 204 -9.58 17.64 18.44
CA ASP A 204 -9.39 16.38 19.18
C ASP A 204 -7.93 15.94 19.20
N MET A 205 -7.19 16.25 18.12
CA MET A 205 -5.79 15.87 17.93
C MET A 205 -4.95 17.11 17.68
N GLU A 206 -4.41 17.66 18.75
CA GLU A 206 -3.49 18.79 18.73
C GLU A 206 -2.47 18.69 19.87
N TRP A 207 -1.30 19.24 19.67
CA TRP A 207 -0.16 19.19 20.59
C TRP A 207 0.41 20.57 20.82
N GLU A 208 1.05 20.75 21.96
CA GLU A 208 1.78 21.98 22.26
C GLU A 208 2.94 22.16 21.28
N THR A 209 2.98 23.30 20.58
CA THR A 209 4.12 23.65 19.74
C THR A 209 5.26 24.15 20.62
N PRO A 210 6.45 23.53 20.56
CA PRO A 210 7.61 23.97 21.32
C PRO A 210 7.97 25.44 21.05
N ILE A 211 8.27 26.19 22.10
CA ILE A 211 8.53 27.65 22.01
C ILE A 211 9.76 27.99 21.14
N ASP A 212 10.71 27.07 21.03
CA ASP A 212 11.90 27.22 20.17
C ASP A 212 11.57 27.10 18.67
N LEU A 213 10.40 26.56 18.34
CA LEU A 213 9.93 26.44 16.95
C LEU A 213 9.15 27.67 16.47
N VAL A 214 8.58 28.47 17.36
CA VAL A 214 7.78 29.65 17.02
C VAL A 214 8.57 30.93 17.29
N GLU A 215 8.26 32.00 16.56
CA GLU A 215 8.79 33.31 16.85
C GLU A 215 8.07 33.92 18.09
N PRO A 216 8.81 34.57 18.99
CA PRO A 216 8.20 35.23 20.13
C PRO A 216 7.11 36.25 19.68
N ILE A 217 5.91 36.18 20.24
CA ILE A 217 4.79 37.07 19.90
C ILE A 217 5.18 38.56 20.05
N ALA A 218 6.16 38.87 20.90
CA ALA A 218 6.68 40.21 21.11
C ALA A 218 7.39 40.78 19.85
N SER A 219 8.11 39.95 19.06
CA SER A 219 8.79 40.39 17.84
C SER A 219 7.82 40.76 16.72
N LYS A 220 6.71 39.98 16.58
CA LYS A 220 5.66 40.29 15.59
C LYS A 220 4.90 41.61 15.89
N LEU A 221 4.77 42.00 17.17
CA LEU A 221 4.16 43.28 17.57
C LEU A 221 5.09 44.44 17.27
N GLU A 222 6.41 44.27 17.35
CA GLU A 222 7.37 45.33 16.99
C GLU A 222 7.47 45.53 15.49
N GLU A 223 7.46 44.47 14.67
CA GLU A 223 7.42 44.60 13.20
C GLU A 223 6.12 45.21 12.68
N THR A 224 4.96 44.81 13.22
CA THR A 224 3.68 45.41 12.86
C THR A 224 3.56 46.85 13.35
N SER A 225 4.18 47.22 14.46
CA SER A 225 4.24 48.59 14.94
C SER A 225 5.20 49.45 14.11
N ALA A 226 6.35 48.89 13.71
CA ALA A 226 7.33 49.53 12.83
C ALA A 226 6.76 49.75 11.41
N ALA A 227 6.04 48.77 10.86
CA ALA A 227 5.35 48.88 9.57
C ALA A 227 4.21 49.92 9.63
N ARG A 228 3.45 50.00 10.73
CA ARG A 228 2.44 51.01 10.95
C ARG A 228 3.02 52.40 11.17
N VAL A 229 4.18 52.52 11.84
CA VAL A 229 4.88 53.81 12.01
C VAL A 229 5.45 54.29 10.68
N SER A 230 5.97 53.39 9.83
CA SER A 230 6.42 53.74 8.46
C SER A 230 5.27 54.19 7.55
N ALA A 231 4.09 53.58 7.67
CA ALA A 231 2.91 53.94 6.92
C ALA A 231 2.19 55.22 7.48
N ALA A 232 2.40 55.56 8.76
CA ALA A 232 1.82 56.71 9.43
C ALA A 232 2.70 57.98 9.34
N ALA A 233 3.94 57.89 8.83
CA ALA A 233 4.83 59.03 8.64
C ALA A 233 4.40 59.97 7.50
N ASP A 234 3.37 59.56 6.71
CA ASP A 234 2.83 60.36 5.60
C ASP A 234 1.46 61.03 5.89
N ALA A 235 1.00 60.99 7.14
CA ALA A 235 -0.27 61.64 7.53
C ALA A 235 -0.10 62.42 8.86
N THR A 236 -0.09 63.75 8.71
CA THR A 236 0.00 64.78 9.75
C THR A 236 -0.99 64.62 10.91
N GLU A 237 -0.40 64.87 12.12
CA GLU A 237 -0.95 65.53 13.32
C GLU A 237 -2.42 65.30 13.77
N THR A 238 -2.64 64.71 14.89
CA THR A 238 -3.08 65.30 16.18
C THR A 238 -3.70 64.28 17.13
N ARG A 239 -3.34 64.50 18.38
CA ARG A 239 -3.93 64.09 19.66
C ARG A 239 -3.36 62.87 20.39
N SER A 240 -2.55 63.28 21.36
CA SER A 240 -2.29 62.56 22.61
C SER A 240 -3.57 62.45 23.45
N GLU A 241 -3.94 61.28 23.87
CA GLU A 241 -4.52 61.03 25.18
C GLU A 241 -4.19 59.63 25.65
N ALA A 242 -3.73 59.58 26.87
CA ALA A 242 -3.25 58.40 27.57
C ALA A 242 -4.38 57.34 27.73
N VAL A 243 -4.07 56.12 27.34
CA VAL A 243 -4.70 54.93 27.91
C VAL A 243 -3.59 54.15 28.61
N SER A 244 -3.40 54.47 29.88
CA SER A 244 -2.63 53.70 30.83
C SER A 244 -3.54 52.67 31.49
N ASP A 245 -2.96 51.49 31.71
CA ASP A 245 -3.35 50.47 32.67
C ASP A 245 -4.69 49.74 32.50
N SER A 246 -4.62 48.62 31.76
CA SER A 246 -5.17 47.36 32.23
C SER A 246 -4.64 46.18 31.42
N LEU A 247 -3.35 46.00 31.33
CA LEU A 247 -2.76 44.71 30.93
C LEU A 247 -2.35 43.99 32.21
N GLY A 248 -3.30 43.22 32.73
CA GLY A 248 -3.07 42.30 33.82
C GLY A 248 -1.92 41.37 33.53
N SER A 249 -1.24 40.98 34.59
CA SER A 249 -0.05 40.13 34.67
C SER A 249 -0.21 38.67 34.24
N ASP A 250 -1.01 38.39 33.22
CA ASP A 250 -1.17 37.07 32.61
C ASP A 250 -0.56 37.01 31.19
N ARG A 251 0.69 37.51 31.07
CA ARG A 251 1.60 37.08 30.01
C ARG A 251 2.27 35.75 30.39
N ALA A 252 1.46 34.78 30.81
CA ALA A 252 1.85 33.36 30.77
C ALA A 252 2.10 33.03 29.29
N THR A 253 3.24 32.47 29.00
CA THR A 253 3.63 31.88 27.73
C THR A 253 2.46 31.13 27.13
N ALA A 254 1.70 31.79 26.25
CA ALA A 254 0.62 31.13 25.52
C ALA A 254 1.26 30.15 24.56
N TYR A 255 1.28 28.86 24.92
CA TYR A 255 1.66 27.80 24.01
C TYR A 255 0.70 27.82 22.82
N ARG A 256 1.25 27.71 21.63
CA ARG A 256 0.44 27.60 20.41
C ARG A 256 0.19 26.12 20.17
N MET A 257 -1.09 25.72 20.12
CA MET A 257 -1.46 24.34 19.78
C MET A 257 -1.31 24.12 18.28
N GLY A 258 -0.99 22.91 17.87
CA GLY A 258 -0.80 22.58 16.46
C GLY A 258 -0.79 21.09 16.19
N PHE A 259 -0.63 20.76 14.92
CA PHE A 259 -0.63 19.37 14.42
C PHE A 259 0.31 19.23 13.22
N PRO A 260 0.82 18.02 12.94
CA PRO A 260 1.79 17.80 11.87
C PRO A 260 1.19 18.02 10.48
N GLY A 261 2.03 18.50 9.56
CA GLY A 261 1.75 18.45 8.13
C GLY A 261 1.87 17.02 7.61
N TRP A 262 1.05 16.68 6.63
CA TRP A 262 0.92 15.30 6.10
C TRP A 262 2.25 14.67 5.64
N HIS A 263 3.15 15.45 5.07
CA HIS A 263 4.41 14.94 4.52
C HIS A 263 5.48 14.68 5.60
N LEU A 264 5.37 15.39 6.73
CA LEU A 264 6.32 15.31 7.83
C LEU A 264 6.34 13.93 8.49
N GLU A 265 5.17 13.30 8.59
CA GLU A 265 4.96 12.05 9.29
C GLU A 265 5.82 10.92 8.74
N CYS A 266 5.71 10.67 7.42
CA CYS A 266 6.41 9.56 6.76
C CYS A 266 7.92 9.72 6.87
N SER A 267 8.45 10.93 6.67
CA SER A 267 9.88 11.20 6.84
C SER A 267 10.36 10.93 8.26
N ALA A 268 9.64 11.44 9.27
CA ALA A 268 10.03 11.28 10.68
C ALA A 268 9.97 9.81 11.11
N MET A 269 8.90 9.10 10.78
CA MET A 269 8.74 7.67 11.10
C MET A 269 9.77 6.79 10.38
N ALA A 270 9.97 7.03 9.07
CA ALA A 270 10.91 6.27 8.27
C ALA A 270 12.35 6.44 8.81
N MET A 271 12.79 7.67 9.02
CA MET A 271 14.14 7.94 9.54
C MET A 271 14.36 7.42 10.96
N SER A 272 13.33 7.49 11.81
CA SER A 272 13.40 6.99 13.18
C SER A 272 13.57 5.47 13.24
N LEU A 273 12.89 4.73 12.36
CA LEU A 273 12.83 3.27 12.41
C LEU A 273 13.85 2.58 11.49
N LEU A 274 14.14 3.16 10.33
CA LEU A 274 14.99 2.55 9.31
C LEU A 274 16.32 3.27 9.08
N GLY A 275 16.48 4.47 9.67
CA GLY A 275 17.67 5.31 9.48
C GLY A 275 17.48 6.38 8.42
N GLU A 276 18.51 7.22 8.25
CA GLU A 276 18.43 8.44 7.41
C GLU A 276 18.34 8.16 5.91
N THR A 277 18.73 6.96 5.49
CA THR A 277 18.67 6.52 4.08
C THR A 277 18.01 5.14 4.01
N LEU A 278 17.04 4.98 3.13
CA LEU A 278 16.29 3.75 2.89
C LEU A 278 16.79 3.05 1.62
N ASP A 279 16.61 1.73 1.54
CA ASP A 279 16.78 1.02 0.26
C ASP A 279 15.61 1.31 -0.67
N LEU A 280 14.38 1.06 -0.21
CA LEU A 280 13.15 1.14 -0.99
C LEU A 280 12.09 2.00 -0.30
N HIS A 281 11.41 2.83 -1.09
CA HIS A 281 10.20 3.56 -0.69
C HIS A 281 9.10 3.33 -1.73
N THR A 282 7.87 3.05 -1.28
CA THR A 282 6.76 2.68 -2.17
C THR A 282 5.49 3.48 -1.92
N GLY A 283 4.75 3.76 -2.99
CA GLY A 283 3.45 4.46 -2.92
C GLY A 283 2.66 4.38 -4.23
N GLY A 284 1.59 5.15 -4.36
CA GLY A 284 0.87 5.35 -5.61
C GLY A 284 1.53 6.41 -6.49
N ILE A 285 1.26 6.41 -7.81
CA ILE A 285 1.81 7.43 -8.73
C ILE A 285 1.35 8.85 -8.37
N ASP A 286 0.24 9.01 -7.68
CA ASP A 286 -0.27 10.28 -7.16
C ASP A 286 0.62 10.88 -6.04
N HIS A 287 1.44 10.07 -5.38
CA HIS A 287 2.41 10.57 -4.40
C HIS A 287 3.62 11.25 -5.04
N ILE A 288 3.95 10.92 -6.29
CA ILE A 288 5.16 11.45 -6.97
C ILE A 288 5.20 12.98 -6.95
N PRO A 289 4.18 13.72 -7.44
CA PRO A 289 4.28 15.16 -7.63
C PRO A 289 4.24 15.97 -6.33
N VAL A 290 3.73 15.41 -5.25
CA VAL A 290 3.51 16.16 -4.00
C VAL A 290 4.14 15.42 -2.82
N HIS A 291 3.56 14.30 -2.38
CA HIS A 291 3.94 13.63 -1.12
C HIS A 291 5.40 13.21 -1.08
N HIS A 292 5.84 12.39 -2.03
CA HIS A 292 7.23 11.91 -2.07
C HIS A 292 8.24 13.00 -2.43
N THR A 293 7.87 13.95 -3.29
CA THR A 293 8.72 15.13 -3.57
C THR A 293 8.96 15.92 -2.28
N ASN A 294 7.94 16.11 -1.44
CA ASN A 294 8.06 16.82 -0.18
C ASN A 294 8.85 16.00 0.87
N GLU A 295 8.66 14.69 0.90
CA GLU A 295 9.45 13.82 1.77
C GLU A 295 10.95 13.85 1.42
N ILE A 296 11.30 13.80 0.13
CA ILE A 296 12.68 13.94 -0.33
C ILE A 296 13.25 15.29 0.13
N ALA A 297 12.53 16.38 -0.15
CA ALA A 297 13.00 17.72 0.17
C ALA A 297 13.28 17.89 1.67
N GLN A 298 12.35 17.51 2.54
CA GLN A 298 12.51 17.68 3.98
C GLN A 298 13.54 16.71 4.58
N SER A 299 13.57 15.45 4.15
CA SER A 299 14.51 14.46 4.68
C SER A 299 15.94 14.75 4.26
N GLU A 300 16.17 15.07 2.97
CA GLU A 300 17.50 15.37 2.44
C GLU A 300 18.01 16.74 2.91
N ALA A 301 17.14 17.74 3.06
CA ALA A 301 17.51 19.01 3.68
C ALA A 301 17.92 18.83 5.15
N ALA A 302 17.21 17.96 5.89
CA ALA A 302 17.52 17.69 7.29
C ALA A 302 18.81 16.89 7.48
N THR A 303 19.07 15.90 6.64
CA THR A 303 20.18 14.95 6.82
C THR A 303 21.41 15.29 5.97
N GLY A 304 21.22 15.86 4.78
CA GLY A 304 22.26 16.01 3.75
C GLY A 304 22.58 14.70 3.01
N LYS A 305 21.73 13.68 3.14
CA LYS A 305 21.89 12.35 2.54
C LYS A 305 20.69 12.05 1.64
N VAL A 306 20.87 11.14 0.68
CA VAL A 306 19.77 10.59 -0.13
C VAL A 306 18.78 9.89 0.80
N PHE A 307 17.50 10.21 0.68
CA PHE A 307 16.46 9.66 1.55
C PHE A 307 16.12 8.21 1.19
N ALA A 308 15.92 7.88 -0.08
CA ALA A 308 15.74 6.49 -0.52
C ALA A 308 16.42 6.25 -1.88
N HIS A 309 17.04 5.07 -2.03
CA HIS A 309 17.75 4.71 -3.27
C HIS A 309 16.81 4.28 -4.39
N TYR A 310 15.71 3.61 -4.05
CA TYR A 310 14.71 3.13 -5.01
C TYR A 310 13.31 3.60 -4.63
N TRP A 311 12.62 4.19 -5.60
CA TRP A 311 11.26 4.67 -5.48
C TRP A 311 10.35 3.93 -6.44
N MET A 312 9.41 3.15 -5.90
CA MET A 312 8.49 2.35 -6.71
C MET A 312 7.06 2.83 -6.53
N HIS A 313 6.33 2.92 -7.65
CA HIS A 313 4.97 3.45 -7.66
C HIS A 313 4.03 2.56 -8.46
N ASN A 314 2.89 2.21 -7.86
CA ASN A 314 1.82 1.54 -8.59
C ASN A 314 0.90 2.55 -9.28
N ASN A 315 0.34 2.14 -10.41
CA ASN A 315 -0.64 2.94 -11.14
C ASN A 315 -2.03 2.83 -10.50
N HIS A 316 -2.95 3.70 -10.95
CA HIS A 316 -4.32 3.75 -10.46
C HIS A 316 -5.14 2.54 -10.90
N LEU A 317 -6.14 2.21 -10.07
CA LEU A 317 -7.24 1.32 -10.46
C LEU A 317 -8.47 2.16 -10.79
N LYS A 318 -8.96 2.07 -12.02
CA LYS A 318 -10.26 2.58 -12.42
C LYS A 318 -11.37 1.57 -12.12
N VAL A 319 -12.60 2.04 -12.01
CA VAL A 319 -13.80 1.21 -11.92
C VAL A 319 -14.69 1.56 -13.09
N ASN A 320 -15.01 0.56 -13.93
CA ASN A 320 -15.76 0.75 -15.17
C ASN A 320 -15.20 1.88 -16.05
N GLY A 321 -13.87 1.96 -16.17
CA GLY A 321 -13.18 2.96 -16.98
C GLY A 321 -13.11 4.37 -16.38
N THR A 322 -13.64 4.59 -15.16
CA THR A 322 -13.66 5.89 -14.49
C THR A 322 -12.85 5.89 -13.21
N LYS A 323 -12.28 7.06 -12.83
CA LYS A 323 -11.60 7.23 -11.55
C LYS A 323 -12.56 6.96 -10.39
N ILE A 324 -12.07 6.29 -9.35
CA ILE A 324 -12.84 6.09 -8.11
C ILE A 324 -13.09 7.44 -7.46
N SER A 325 -14.36 7.73 -7.16
CA SER A 325 -14.75 8.95 -6.47
C SER A 325 -16.00 8.76 -5.62
N LYS A 326 -16.11 9.52 -4.53
CA LYS A 326 -17.29 9.51 -3.65
C LYS A 326 -18.57 9.91 -4.38
N SER A 327 -18.48 10.83 -5.34
CA SER A 327 -19.65 11.30 -6.10
C SER A 327 -20.22 10.27 -7.06
N LEU A 328 -19.42 9.28 -7.47
CA LEU A 328 -19.83 8.19 -8.36
C LEU A 328 -20.24 6.93 -7.61
N ASP A 329 -20.05 6.89 -6.30
CA ASP A 329 -20.31 5.72 -5.43
C ASP A 329 -19.73 4.41 -5.99
N ASN A 330 -18.54 4.51 -6.60
CA ASN A 330 -17.86 3.41 -7.28
C ASN A 330 -16.65 2.87 -6.51
N GLY A 331 -16.51 3.24 -5.23
CA GLY A 331 -15.45 2.82 -4.34
C GLY A 331 -15.80 1.57 -3.54
N TYR A 332 -15.89 0.40 -4.19
CA TYR A 332 -16.21 -0.87 -3.53
C TYR A 332 -15.20 -1.23 -2.45
N THR A 333 -15.68 -1.60 -1.26
CA THR A 333 -14.89 -2.15 -0.15
C THR A 333 -14.74 -3.67 -0.28
N LEU A 334 -13.89 -4.30 0.55
CA LEU A 334 -13.82 -5.76 0.60
C LEU A 334 -15.14 -6.39 1.07
N ASP A 335 -15.89 -5.71 1.92
CA ASP A 335 -17.20 -6.18 2.39
C ASP A 335 -18.27 -6.10 1.30
N ASP A 336 -18.22 -5.07 0.45
CA ASP A 336 -19.10 -4.97 -0.73
C ASP A 336 -18.84 -6.12 -1.71
N LEU A 337 -17.57 -6.49 -1.92
CA LEU A 337 -17.21 -7.64 -2.75
C LEU A 337 -17.73 -8.94 -2.12
N GLN A 338 -17.56 -9.11 -0.81
CA GLN A 338 -18.04 -10.30 -0.09
C GLN A 338 -19.57 -10.40 -0.13
N ALA A 339 -20.28 -9.30 0.05
CA ALA A 339 -21.74 -9.26 -0.06
C ALA A 339 -22.25 -9.66 -1.46
N LYS A 340 -21.42 -9.47 -2.50
CA LYS A 340 -21.68 -9.90 -3.88
C LYS A 340 -21.18 -11.31 -4.20
N GLY A 341 -20.65 -12.05 -3.22
CA GLY A 341 -20.20 -13.43 -3.37
C GLY A 341 -18.76 -13.60 -3.87
N TYR A 342 -17.92 -12.57 -3.70
CA TYR A 342 -16.50 -12.64 -4.02
C TYR A 342 -15.65 -12.67 -2.76
N SER A 343 -14.66 -13.56 -2.75
CA SER A 343 -13.68 -13.62 -1.66
C SER A 343 -12.56 -12.59 -1.85
N PRO A 344 -11.88 -12.14 -0.78
CA PRO A 344 -10.70 -11.30 -0.88
C PRO A 344 -9.58 -11.90 -1.75
N MET A 345 -9.46 -13.23 -1.76
CA MET A 345 -8.46 -13.94 -2.57
C MET A 345 -8.76 -13.88 -4.07
N GLU A 346 -10.04 -13.84 -4.46
CA GLU A 346 -10.45 -13.61 -5.86
C GLU A 346 -10.12 -12.18 -6.29
N PHE A 347 -10.27 -11.21 -5.39
CA PHE A 347 -9.82 -9.85 -5.65
C PHE A 347 -8.28 -9.77 -5.74
N ARG A 348 -7.53 -10.44 -4.84
CA ARG A 348 -6.07 -10.52 -4.96
C ARG A 348 -5.65 -11.12 -6.31
N MET A 349 -6.29 -12.21 -6.72
CA MET A 349 -6.09 -12.82 -8.04
C MET A 349 -6.33 -11.83 -9.18
N PHE A 350 -7.42 -11.04 -9.11
CA PHE A 350 -7.73 -10.01 -10.09
C PHE A 350 -6.62 -8.97 -10.20
N VAL A 351 -6.13 -8.44 -9.07
CA VAL A 351 -5.08 -7.41 -9.05
C VAL A 351 -3.79 -7.93 -9.69
N LEU A 352 -3.36 -9.12 -9.32
CA LEU A 352 -2.08 -9.69 -9.75
C LEU A 352 -2.04 -10.11 -11.23
N GLN A 353 -3.19 -10.12 -11.94
CA GLN A 353 -3.21 -10.33 -13.39
C GLN A 353 -2.64 -9.16 -14.19
N SER A 354 -2.51 -7.99 -13.57
CA SER A 354 -1.97 -6.79 -14.20
C SER A 354 -0.61 -6.43 -13.59
N HIS A 355 0.25 -5.83 -14.40
CA HIS A 355 1.51 -5.28 -13.91
C HIS A 355 1.26 -4.04 -13.04
N TYR A 356 1.99 -3.87 -11.92
CA TYR A 356 1.76 -2.77 -10.97
C TYR A 356 1.88 -1.36 -11.57
N ARG A 357 2.69 -1.19 -12.62
CA ARG A 357 2.84 0.08 -13.35
C ARG A 357 1.75 0.34 -14.39
N SER A 358 0.91 -0.64 -14.69
CA SER A 358 -0.19 -0.49 -15.65
C SER A 358 -1.44 0.03 -14.96
N GLU A 359 -2.16 0.92 -15.62
CA GLU A 359 -3.47 1.36 -15.13
C GLU A 359 -4.46 0.18 -15.16
N GLY A 360 -5.01 -0.15 -14.00
CA GLY A 360 -5.99 -1.22 -13.86
C GLY A 360 -7.42 -0.75 -14.13
N ASN A 361 -8.29 -1.68 -14.54
CA ASN A 361 -9.74 -1.41 -14.68
C ASN A 361 -10.56 -2.51 -14.02
N PHE A 362 -11.12 -2.21 -12.86
CA PHE A 362 -12.03 -3.09 -12.16
C PHE A 362 -13.41 -3.10 -12.82
N THR A 363 -13.86 -4.28 -13.17
CA THR A 363 -15.25 -4.59 -13.52
C THR A 363 -15.61 -5.91 -12.87
N PHE A 364 -16.89 -6.17 -12.62
CA PHE A 364 -17.32 -7.48 -12.11
C PHE A 364 -17.07 -8.60 -13.10
N GLU A 365 -17.11 -8.32 -14.40
CA GLU A 365 -16.76 -9.30 -15.45
C GLU A 365 -15.28 -9.72 -15.35
N ASN A 366 -14.36 -8.77 -15.16
CA ASN A 366 -12.94 -9.07 -14.95
C ASN A 366 -12.70 -9.80 -13.62
N LEU A 367 -13.48 -9.49 -12.59
CA LEU A 367 -13.41 -10.20 -11.31
C LEU A 367 -13.94 -11.63 -11.44
N ASP A 368 -15.01 -11.87 -12.22
CA ASP A 368 -15.51 -13.21 -12.56
C ASP A 368 -14.45 -14.03 -13.31
N ALA A 369 -13.75 -13.41 -14.25
CA ALA A 369 -12.64 -14.06 -14.95
C ALA A 369 -11.51 -14.46 -13.97
N ALA A 370 -11.16 -13.60 -13.03
CA ALA A 370 -10.17 -13.88 -11.99
C ALA A 370 -10.63 -15.00 -11.04
N LYS A 371 -11.91 -14.99 -10.62
CA LYS A 371 -12.54 -16.06 -9.83
C LYS A 371 -12.47 -17.41 -10.54
N ASN A 372 -12.79 -17.45 -11.84
CA ASN A 372 -12.72 -18.66 -12.64
C ASN A 372 -11.27 -19.17 -12.78
N ARG A 373 -10.30 -18.27 -13.00
CA ARG A 373 -8.88 -18.63 -13.08
C ARG A 373 -8.37 -19.19 -11.76
N LEU A 374 -8.69 -18.57 -10.63
CA LEU A 374 -8.30 -19.05 -9.30
C LEU A 374 -8.88 -20.45 -9.02
N ARG A 375 -10.15 -20.67 -9.41
CA ARG A 375 -10.79 -21.98 -9.30
C ARG A 375 -10.06 -23.04 -10.14
N ASN A 376 -9.71 -22.72 -11.39
CA ASN A 376 -8.98 -23.63 -12.26
C ASN A 376 -7.60 -23.98 -11.65
N TRP A 377 -6.87 -22.98 -11.14
CA TRP A 377 -5.60 -23.22 -10.47
C TRP A 377 -5.74 -24.06 -9.21
N ARG A 378 -6.82 -23.90 -8.45
CA ARG A 378 -7.14 -24.76 -7.31
C ARG A 378 -7.42 -26.21 -7.73
N ASN A 379 -8.10 -26.40 -8.83
CA ASN A 379 -8.34 -27.76 -9.37
C ASN A 379 -7.03 -28.41 -9.82
N SER A 380 -6.17 -27.69 -10.54
CA SER A 380 -4.84 -28.19 -10.91
C SER A 380 -3.97 -28.46 -9.67
N ALA A 381 -4.04 -27.61 -8.65
CA ALA A 381 -3.34 -27.84 -7.37
C ALA A 381 -3.84 -29.10 -6.64
N ALA A 382 -5.13 -29.41 -6.74
CA ALA A 382 -5.74 -30.60 -6.11
C ALA A 382 -5.27 -31.92 -6.76
N LEU A 383 -4.68 -31.89 -7.96
CA LEU A 383 -4.11 -33.07 -8.61
C LEU A 383 -3.03 -33.76 -7.76
N ARG A 384 -2.31 -33.01 -6.89
CA ARG A 384 -1.31 -33.61 -5.97
C ARG A 384 -1.89 -34.65 -5.02
N HIS A 385 -3.20 -34.62 -4.75
CA HIS A 385 -3.88 -35.62 -3.92
C HIS A 385 -4.37 -36.84 -4.71
N GLN A 386 -4.25 -36.81 -6.03
CA GLN A 386 -4.75 -37.82 -6.95
C GLN A 386 -3.62 -38.60 -7.62
N THR A 387 -2.36 -38.18 -7.41
CA THR A 387 -1.17 -38.88 -7.89
C THR A 387 -0.94 -40.15 -7.07
N HIS A 388 -0.47 -41.21 -7.70
CA HIS A 388 -0.21 -42.52 -7.04
C HIS A 388 1.22 -42.66 -6.53
N ASP A 389 1.97 -41.61 -6.37
CA ASP A 389 3.42 -41.59 -6.11
C ASP A 389 3.84 -42.00 -4.68
N ARG A 390 3.11 -42.93 -4.05
CA ARG A 390 3.40 -43.40 -2.68
C ARG A 390 4.61 -44.31 -2.54
N LEU A 391 5.28 -44.67 -3.64
CA LEU A 391 6.31 -45.73 -3.63
C LEU A 391 7.65 -45.32 -4.27
N ARG A 392 7.82 -44.09 -4.72
CA ARG A 392 9.11 -43.61 -5.21
C ARG A 392 9.88 -42.95 -4.06
N ASP A 393 11.10 -43.47 -3.86
CA ASP A 393 12.02 -42.95 -2.86
C ASP A 393 12.43 -41.51 -3.22
N ASP A 394 12.24 -40.55 -2.31
CA ASP A 394 12.54 -39.13 -2.50
C ASP A 394 14.01 -38.84 -2.86
N ASN A 395 14.88 -39.85 -2.79
CA ASN A 395 16.31 -39.76 -3.06
C ASN A 395 16.71 -40.09 -4.51
N GLU A 396 15.85 -40.66 -5.32
CA GLU A 396 16.12 -40.77 -6.76
C GLU A 396 15.80 -39.41 -7.42
N LYS A 397 16.84 -38.78 -7.97
CA LYS A 397 16.65 -37.62 -8.86
C LYS A 397 15.65 -38.03 -9.92
N SER A 398 14.40 -37.58 -9.78
CA SER A 398 13.36 -37.84 -10.74
C SER A 398 13.83 -37.36 -12.11
N THR A 399 14.01 -38.28 -13.01
CA THR A 399 14.23 -38.02 -14.46
C THR A 399 12.90 -37.83 -15.17
N ASP A 400 11.83 -37.70 -14.41
CA ASP A 400 10.48 -37.53 -14.86
C ASP A 400 10.32 -36.16 -15.57
N GLU A 401 9.86 -36.17 -16.80
CA GLU A 401 9.69 -34.99 -17.64
C GLU A 401 8.72 -33.96 -16.99
N ALA A 402 7.68 -34.40 -16.33
CA ALA A 402 6.74 -33.57 -15.61
C ALA A 402 7.39 -32.86 -14.40
N SER A 403 8.19 -33.59 -13.62
CA SER A 403 8.94 -33.07 -12.48
C SER A 403 9.98 -32.02 -12.93
N VAL A 404 10.74 -32.32 -13.97
CA VAL A 404 11.72 -31.41 -14.57
C VAL A 404 11.02 -30.14 -15.10
N SER A 405 9.87 -30.30 -15.75
CA SER A 405 9.06 -29.21 -16.27
C SER A 405 8.57 -28.28 -15.16
N LEU A 406 8.09 -28.81 -14.02
CA LEU A 406 7.63 -28.02 -12.89
C LEU A 406 8.77 -27.28 -12.17
N TYR A 407 9.92 -27.91 -12.04
CA TYR A 407 11.11 -27.24 -11.49
C TYR A 407 11.55 -26.05 -12.37
N ALA A 408 11.60 -26.23 -13.68
CA ALA A 408 11.91 -25.16 -14.62
C ALA A 408 10.86 -24.04 -14.55
N SER A 409 9.57 -24.39 -14.38
CA SER A 409 8.50 -23.38 -14.22
C SER A 409 8.63 -22.62 -12.91
N SER A 410 9.03 -23.26 -11.80
CA SER A 410 9.33 -22.57 -10.53
C SER A 410 10.45 -21.55 -10.71
N GLN A 411 11.54 -21.92 -11.35
CA GLN A 411 12.67 -21.02 -11.62
C GLN A 411 12.26 -19.85 -12.53
N ALA A 412 11.55 -20.13 -13.62
CA ALA A 412 11.05 -19.10 -14.52
C ALA A 412 10.09 -18.13 -13.84
N LEU A 413 9.26 -18.61 -12.91
CA LEU A 413 8.35 -17.77 -12.13
C LEU A 413 9.13 -16.82 -11.19
N VAL A 414 10.13 -17.31 -10.47
CA VAL A 414 11.02 -16.46 -9.65
C VAL A 414 11.72 -15.41 -10.53
N GLU A 415 12.23 -15.81 -11.69
CA GLU A 415 12.92 -14.92 -12.62
C GLU A 415 11.99 -13.82 -13.15
N ALA A 416 10.78 -14.18 -13.58
CA ALA A 416 9.78 -13.22 -14.06
C ALA A 416 9.43 -12.18 -12.98
N LEU A 417 9.18 -12.61 -11.73
CA LEU A 417 8.84 -11.68 -10.66
C LEU A 417 10.05 -10.89 -10.15
N SER A 418 11.27 -11.41 -10.31
CA SER A 418 12.50 -10.68 -10.01
C SER A 418 12.81 -9.58 -11.02
N ASN A 419 12.14 -9.59 -12.17
CA ASN A 419 12.21 -8.56 -13.20
C ASN A 419 11.02 -7.60 -13.07
N ASP A 420 11.15 -6.61 -12.23
CA ASP A 420 10.16 -5.51 -12.04
C ASP A 420 8.75 -6.01 -11.68
N LEU A 421 8.66 -7.08 -10.90
CA LEU A 421 7.40 -7.71 -10.47
C LEU A 421 6.49 -8.09 -11.65
N ASP A 422 7.02 -8.68 -12.72
CA ASP A 422 6.25 -9.06 -13.92
C ASP A 422 5.27 -10.21 -13.62
N THR A 423 4.20 -9.88 -12.89
CA THR A 423 3.14 -10.82 -12.53
C THR A 423 2.38 -11.34 -13.76
N PRO A 424 2.12 -10.56 -14.84
CA PRO A 424 1.51 -11.10 -16.06
C PRO A 424 2.29 -12.25 -16.68
N THR A 425 3.61 -12.12 -16.82
CA THR A 425 4.48 -13.21 -17.29
C THR A 425 4.48 -14.39 -16.31
N GLY A 426 4.51 -14.10 -15.00
CA GLY A 426 4.39 -15.14 -13.97
C GLY A 426 3.10 -15.96 -14.09
N PHE A 427 1.98 -15.29 -14.34
CA PHE A 427 0.68 -15.95 -14.57
C PHE A 427 0.66 -16.81 -15.83
N ALA A 428 1.27 -16.36 -16.92
CA ALA A 428 1.39 -17.16 -18.14
C ALA A 428 2.23 -18.43 -17.92
N ILE A 429 3.30 -18.35 -17.13
CA ILE A 429 4.14 -19.51 -16.75
C ILE A 429 3.32 -20.51 -15.94
N ILE A 430 2.50 -20.05 -14.99
CA ILE A 430 1.68 -20.92 -14.16
C ILE A 430 0.58 -21.60 -15.00
N ASP A 431 -0.12 -20.85 -15.86
CA ASP A 431 -1.14 -21.41 -16.75
C ASP A 431 -0.55 -22.49 -17.69
N ASP A 432 0.62 -22.22 -18.27
CA ASP A 432 1.31 -23.19 -19.13
C ASP A 432 1.71 -24.47 -18.36
N ALA A 433 2.25 -24.30 -17.14
CA ALA A 433 2.63 -25.43 -16.29
C ALA A 433 1.40 -26.29 -15.93
N PHE A 434 0.30 -25.68 -15.51
CA PHE A 434 -0.93 -26.41 -15.18
C PHE A 434 -1.57 -27.06 -16.41
N SER A 435 -1.58 -26.39 -17.56
CA SER A 435 -2.07 -26.96 -18.81
C SER A 435 -1.26 -28.21 -19.23
N ARG A 436 0.05 -28.19 -19.04
CA ARG A 436 0.89 -29.37 -19.33
C ARG A 436 0.60 -30.54 -18.39
N ILE A 437 0.39 -30.27 -17.09
CA ILE A 437 0.03 -31.33 -16.13
C ILE A 437 -1.33 -31.94 -16.47
N GLU A 438 -2.32 -31.14 -16.87
CA GLU A 438 -3.64 -31.65 -17.26
C GLU A 438 -3.63 -32.48 -18.57
N GLY A 439 -2.62 -32.28 -19.40
CA GLY A 439 -2.41 -32.99 -20.67
C GLY A 439 -1.72 -34.31 -20.57
N ILE A 440 -1.19 -34.69 -19.40
CA ILE A 440 -0.48 -35.97 -19.18
C ILE A 440 -1.33 -36.92 -18.32
N ASN A 441 -0.90 -38.17 -18.23
CA ASN A 441 -1.49 -39.12 -17.29
C ASN A 441 -1.22 -38.67 -15.86
N ILE A 442 -2.25 -38.67 -14.99
CA ILE A 442 -2.10 -38.23 -13.59
C ILE A 442 -1.09 -39.08 -12.82
N GLU A 443 -0.88 -40.34 -13.21
CA GLU A 443 0.13 -41.22 -12.63
C GLU A 443 1.57 -40.77 -12.94
N ASP A 444 1.73 -39.95 -13.98
CA ASP A 444 3.02 -39.41 -14.40
C ASP A 444 3.35 -38.07 -13.73
N VAL A 445 2.38 -37.48 -12.99
CA VAL A 445 2.58 -36.26 -12.24
C VAL A 445 3.29 -36.55 -10.92
N HIS A 446 4.48 -35.99 -10.73
CA HIS A 446 5.24 -36.17 -9.50
C HIS A 446 4.69 -35.27 -8.38
N GLN A 447 4.11 -35.90 -7.33
CA GLN A 447 3.42 -35.18 -6.24
C GLN A 447 4.32 -34.15 -5.55
N HIS A 448 5.57 -34.51 -5.25
CA HIS A 448 6.51 -33.59 -4.59
C HIS A 448 6.84 -32.37 -5.46
N SER A 449 7.09 -32.60 -6.76
CA SER A 449 7.37 -31.52 -7.70
C SER A 449 6.19 -30.54 -7.83
N LEU A 450 4.96 -31.06 -7.90
CA LEU A 450 3.75 -30.22 -7.91
C LEU A 450 3.59 -29.44 -6.59
N THR A 451 3.81 -30.10 -5.45
CA THR A 451 3.74 -29.45 -4.14
C THR A 451 4.76 -28.32 -4.02
N SER A 452 6.00 -28.56 -4.45
CA SER A 452 7.07 -27.55 -4.45
C SER A 452 6.75 -26.36 -5.38
N PHE A 453 6.14 -26.64 -6.55
CA PHE A 453 5.70 -25.55 -7.45
C PHE A 453 4.59 -24.71 -6.82
N LEU A 454 3.62 -25.33 -6.14
CA LEU A 454 2.58 -24.61 -5.41
C LEU A 454 3.16 -23.78 -4.26
N GLU A 455 4.17 -24.27 -3.55
CA GLU A 455 4.90 -23.51 -2.54
C GLU A 455 5.54 -22.26 -3.15
N THR A 456 6.17 -22.38 -4.31
CA THR A 456 6.75 -21.24 -5.04
C THR A 456 5.68 -20.22 -5.43
N ILE A 457 4.53 -20.68 -5.96
CA ILE A 457 3.40 -19.78 -6.30
C ILE A 457 2.90 -19.07 -5.04
N ASP A 458 2.66 -19.78 -3.95
CA ASP A 458 2.14 -19.20 -2.71
C ASP A 458 3.15 -18.27 -2.04
N GLN A 459 4.44 -18.60 -2.09
CA GLN A 459 5.51 -17.73 -1.61
C GLN A 459 5.52 -16.39 -2.36
N LEU A 460 5.44 -16.41 -3.69
CA LEU A 460 5.57 -15.22 -4.53
C LEU A 460 4.28 -14.42 -4.67
N LEU A 461 3.13 -15.10 -4.80
CA LEU A 461 1.85 -14.47 -5.11
C LEU A 461 0.86 -14.45 -3.93
N GLY A 462 1.10 -15.25 -2.88
CA GLY A 462 0.25 -15.31 -1.69
C GLY A 462 -1.18 -15.77 -1.96
N LEU A 463 -1.40 -16.64 -2.95
CA LEU A 463 -2.73 -17.11 -3.37
C LEU A 463 -3.26 -18.28 -2.54
N GLN A 464 -2.46 -18.80 -1.61
CA GLN A 464 -2.82 -19.87 -0.66
C GLN A 464 -3.36 -21.14 -1.36
N LEU A 465 -2.82 -21.46 -2.53
CA LEU A 465 -3.28 -22.60 -3.32
C LEU A 465 -3.08 -23.92 -2.58
N ARG A 466 -1.94 -24.06 -1.89
CA ARG A 466 -1.63 -25.26 -1.10
C ARG A 466 -2.60 -25.44 0.06
N ASP A 467 -2.85 -24.37 0.84
CA ASP A 467 -3.61 -24.46 2.09
C ASP A 467 -5.12 -24.55 1.85
N THR A 468 -5.61 -23.96 0.73
CA THR A 468 -7.03 -23.94 0.38
C THR A 468 -7.50 -25.15 -0.42
N THR A 469 -6.57 -25.98 -0.92
CA THR A 469 -6.89 -27.19 -1.69
C THR A 469 -6.58 -28.44 -0.88
N LYS A 470 -7.44 -28.77 0.08
CA LYS A 470 -7.31 -29.96 0.94
C LYS A 470 -7.70 -31.23 0.18
N ASP A 471 -7.18 -32.38 0.63
CA ASP A 471 -7.64 -33.66 0.11
C ASP A 471 -9.11 -33.93 0.45
N ILE A 472 -9.79 -34.67 -0.39
CA ILE A 472 -11.14 -35.16 -0.13
C ILE A 472 -11.13 -36.28 0.90
N THR A 473 -12.27 -36.49 1.57
CA THR A 473 -12.40 -37.55 2.59
C THR A 473 -12.36 -38.95 1.96
N ASP A 474 -11.95 -39.96 2.74
CA ASP A 474 -11.93 -41.33 2.29
C ASP A 474 -13.31 -41.87 1.85
N ASP A 475 -14.39 -41.30 2.41
CA ASP A 475 -15.75 -41.64 1.99
C ASP A 475 -16.02 -41.19 0.57
N ILE A 476 -15.60 -39.94 0.20
CA ILE A 476 -15.75 -39.43 -1.16
C ILE A 476 -14.85 -40.23 -2.11
N LYS A 477 -13.59 -40.55 -1.72
CA LYS A 477 -12.70 -41.42 -2.53
C LYS A 477 -13.34 -42.75 -2.82
N ARG A 478 -14.00 -43.37 -1.82
CA ARG A 478 -14.73 -44.64 -2.00
C ARG A 478 -15.87 -44.49 -3.00
N LEU A 479 -16.68 -43.44 -2.92
CA LEU A 479 -17.76 -43.19 -3.89
C LEU A 479 -17.20 -43.04 -5.33
N ILE A 480 -16.04 -42.40 -5.49
CA ILE A 480 -15.39 -42.25 -6.81
C ILE A 480 -14.98 -43.63 -7.34
N LEU A 481 -14.33 -44.47 -6.53
CA LEU A 481 -13.93 -45.83 -6.93
C LEU A 481 -15.15 -46.72 -7.25
N GLU A 482 -16.23 -46.63 -6.49
CA GLU A 482 -17.48 -47.36 -6.76
C GLU A 482 -18.11 -46.88 -8.08
N ARG A 483 -18.07 -45.59 -8.37
CA ARG A 483 -18.52 -45.02 -9.65
C ARG A 483 -17.70 -45.52 -10.83
N GLU A 484 -16.39 -45.61 -10.70
CA GLU A 484 -15.50 -46.17 -11.73
C GLU A 484 -15.86 -47.61 -12.01
N ARG A 485 -16.01 -48.46 -10.97
CA ARG A 485 -16.43 -49.86 -11.11
C ARG A 485 -17.80 -49.99 -11.77
N ALA A 486 -18.77 -49.14 -11.43
CA ALA A 486 -20.08 -49.15 -12.05
C ALA A 486 -19.99 -48.77 -13.55
N ARG A 487 -19.13 -47.85 -13.94
CA ARG A 487 -18.86 -47.50 -15.34
C ARG A 487 -18.22 -48.62 -16.13
N GLU A 488 -17.20 -49.29 -15.55
CA GLU A 488 -16.55 -50.46 -16.14
C GLU A 488 -17.56 -51.58 -16.38
N ALA A 489 -18.46 -51.80 -15.42
CA ALA A 489 -19.57 -52.74 -15.53
C ALA A 489 -20.68 -52.27 -16.46
N LYS A 490 -20.63 -51.03 -17.03
CA LYS A 490 -21.66 -50.38 -17.83
C LYS A 490 -23.00 -50.20 -17.11
N ASP A 491 -22.98 -50.16 -15.76
CA ASP A 491 -24.14 -49.80 -14.95
C ASP A 491 -24.24 -48.29 -14.83
N TRP A 492 -24.77 -47.66 -15.87
CA TRP A 492 -24.90 -46.21 -15.97
C TRP A 492 -25.80 -45.63 -14.90
N LYS A 493 -26.85 -46.39 -14.47
CA LYS A 493 -27.78 -45.93 -13.44
C LYS A 493 -27.09 -45.85 -12.07
N ALA A 494 -26.28 -46.84 -11.70
CA ALA A 494 -25.49 -46.77 -10.48
C ALA A 494 -24.42 -45.67 -10.55
N ALA A 495 -23.74 -45.53 -11.72
CA ALA A 495 -22.72 -44.47 -11.89
C ALA A 495 -23.30 -43.06 -11.75
N ASP A 496 -24.50 -42.81 -12.31
CA ASP A 496 -25.19 -41.52 -12.20
C ASP A 496 -25.64 -41.21 -10.74
N HIS A 497 -26.12 -42.24 -10.02
CA HIS A 497 -26.48 -42.10 -8.62
C HIS A 497 -25.28 -41.75 -7.75
N LEU A 498 -24.15 -42.43 -7.97
CA LEU A 498 -22.90 -42.15 -7.26
C LEU A 498 -22.35 -40.76 -7.60
N ARG A 499 -22.44 -40.33 -8.85
CA ARG A 499 -22.07 -38.99 -9.29
C ARG A 499 -22.86 -37.93 -8.53
N ALA A 500 -24.18 -38.08 -8.45
CA ALA A 500 -25.02 -37.15 -7.71
C ALA A 500 -24.72 -37.13 -6.19
N ALA A 501 -24.29 -38.25 -5.62
CA ALA A 501 -23.86 -38.32 -4.22
C ALA A 501 -22.52 -37.56 -4.00
N ILE A 502 -21.56 -37.69 -4.92
CA ILE A 502 -20.29 -36.97 -4.89
C ILE A 502 -20.52 -35.45 -5.03
N GLU A 503 -21.37 -35.04 -5.97
CA GLU A 503 -21.71 -33.63 -6.20
C GLU A 503 -22.32 -32.94 -4.97
N LYS A 504 -23.12 -33.66 -4.15
CA LYS A 504 -23.65 -33.15 -2.88
C LYS A 504 -22.56 -32.83 -1.85
N SER A 505 -21.37 -33.40 -2.00
CA SER A 505 -20.22 -33.13 -1.11
C SER A 505 -19.36 -31.97 -1.58
N GLY A 506 -19.80 -31.22 -2.61
CA GLY A 506 -19.05 -30.12 -3.18
C GLY A 506 -17.90 -30.53 -4.09
N ILE A 507 -17.96 -31.75 -4.62
CA ILE A 507 -16.95 -32.32 -5.51
C ILE A 507 -17.61 -32.76 -6.82
N THR A 508 -16.97 -32.47 -7.95
CA THR A 508 -17.34 -33.03 -9.25
C THR A 508 -16.30 -34.03 -9.72
N VAL A 509 -16.69 -34.97 -10.56
CA VAL A 509 -15.77 -35.93 -11.18
C VAL A 509 -15.78 -35.74 -12.69
N ARG A 510 -14.62 -35.46 -13.25
CA ARG A 510 -14.38 -35.34 -14.69
C ARG A 510 -13.66 -36.59 -15.19
N ASP A 511 -14.25 -37.26 -16.19
CA ASP A 511 -13.63 -38.41 -16.84
C ASP A 511 -12.66 -37.92 -17.92
N THR A 512 -11.41 -38.38 -17.86
CA THR A 512 -10.38 -38.08 -18.84
C THR A 512 -9.97 -39.34 -19.60
N ALA A 513 -9.14 -39.20 -20.62
CA ALA A 513 -8.55 -40.34 -21.33
C ALA A 513 -7.66 -41.21 -20.40
N HIS A 514 -7.25 -40.66 -19.28
CA HIS A 514 -6.29 -41.26 -18.34
C HIS A 514 -6.91 -41.62 -16.98
N GLY A 515 -8.25 -41.68 -16.89
CA GLY A 515 -8.97 -41.97 -15.64
C GLY A 515 -9.89 -40.82 -15.19
N SER A 516 -10.57 -41.02 -14.06
CA SER A 516 -11.44 -39.99 -13.46
C SER A 516 -10.62 -39.11 -12.53
N ILE A 517 -10.74 -37.80 -12.67
CA ILE A 517 -10.19 -36.83 -11.73
C ILE A 517 -11.33 -36.09 -11.02
N TRP A 518 -11.10 -35.71 -9.77
CA TRP A 518 -12.06 -34.95 -9.03
C TRP A 518 -11.66 -33.47 -8.95
N GLU A 519 -12.65 -32.59 -8.90
CA GLU A 519 -12.49 -31.15 -8.88
C GLU A 519 -13.43 -30.55 -7.81
N TYR A 520 -13.05 -29.42 -7.20
CA TYR A 520 -13.95 -28.69 -6.32
C TYR A 520 -15.07 -28.05 -7.15
N THR A 521 -16.32 -28.15 -6.68
CA THR A 521 -17.43 -27.36 -7.23
C THR A 521 -17.25 -25.89 -6.89
N ALA A 522 -17.84 -25.01 -7.70
CA ALA A 522 -17.79 -23.56 -7.50
C ALA A 522 -18.56 -23.14 -6.23
#